data_a7f9bb476810663f8c3642b64740b607
#
_entry.id   a7f9bb476810663f8c3642b64740b607
#
_cell.length_a   1.000
_cell.length_b   1.000
_cell.length_c   1.000
_cell.angle_alpha   90.00
_cell.angle_beta   90.00
_cell.angle_gamma   90.00
#
_symmetry.space_group_name_H-M   'P 1'
#
loop_
_entity.id
_entity.type
_entity.pdbx_description
1 polymer ?
#
loop_
_entity_poly.entity_id
_entity_poly.type
_entity_poly.pdbx_seq_one_letter_code
_entity_poly.pdbx_strand_id
1 'polypeptide(L)'
;MLKTTDFDYKLPEELIASRPLEDRSASRMMVIHRDTGLIEHRKFIDFSSYLRPEDLLVLNDTKVTPARFFSNDGNIEIVCTNKLSELEWECLVRPGKKMKPGRCVEIGQSTGTVHSILENGNRIIRWDQAVDEETHGRLALPHYMNRESDPEDRDRYQTTFAREEGAIAAPTAGLHFTPEILAEIEHTFLTLHVGVGTFRPVKAEYIKDHDMHAERYHISEHTAERINSTRALGGRIIATGTTVTRVLESLAREADQDPDTPWQASATSGETDIFINPPHTFKAVDALLTNFHLPQSTLMMLVSALASRELIMEAYAKAVEERYRFFSYGDCMLIV
;
A
#
# COMPACT_ATOMS: atom_id res chain seq x y z
N MET A 1 2.65 1.74 27.52
CA MET A 1 3.38 1.90 26.24
C MET A 1 3.03 0.70 25.39
N LEU A 2 2.56 0.91 24.15
CA LEU A 2 2.09 -0.19 23.28
C LEU A 2 3.28 -0.97 22.70
N LYS A 3 3.14 -2.29 22.70
CA LYS A 3 4.07 -3.23 22.09
C LYS A 3 3.56 -3.69 20.73
N THR A 4 4.47 -4.13 19.87
CA THR A 4 4.12 -4.73 18.58
C THR A 4 3.21 -5.95 18.78
N THR A 5 3.43 -6.74 19.83
CA THR A 5 2.61 -7.90 20.19
C THR A 5 1.18 -7.55 20.64
N ASP A 6 0.88 -6.31 20.99
CA ASP A 6 -0.49 -5.87 21.32
C ASP A 6 -1.42 -5.86 20.09
N PHE A 7 -0.82 -5.98 18.88
CA PHE A 7 -1.49 -6.03 17.58
C PHE A 7 -1.39 -7.41 16.93
N ASP A 8 -1.18 -8.44 17.76
CA ASP A 8 -1.08 -9.82 17.30
C ASP A 8 -2.44 -10.51 17.31
N TYR A 9 -2.67 -11.38 16.33
CA TYR A 9 -3.83 -12.27 16.26
C TYR A 9 -3.47 -13.55 15.53
N LYS A 10 -4.21 -14.61 15.78
CA LYS A 10 -3.97 -15.90 15.13
C LYS A 10 -4.62 -15.92 13.75
N LEU A 11 -3.79 -15.91 12.69
CA LEU A 11 -4.22 -16.02 11.31
C LEU A 11 -3.90 -17.43 10.76
N PRO A 12 -4.90 -18.23 10.39
CA PRO A 12 -4.69 -19.48 9.67
C PRO A 12 -4.14 -19.23 8.27
N GLU A 13 -3.10 -19.97 7.86
CA GLU A 13 -2.45 -19.79 6.55
C GLU A 13 -3.41 -19.98 5.38
N GLU A 14 -4.38 -20.88 5.49
CA GLU A 14 -5.38 -21.15 4.46
C GLU A 14 -6.32 -19.97 4.18
N LEU A 15 -6.37 -18.95 5.04
CA LEU A 15 -7.13 -17.71 4.80
C LEU A 15 -6.33 -16.67 4.00
N ILE A 16 -5.05 -16.87 3.80
CA ILE A 16 -4.21 -15.97 3.01
C ILE A 16 -4.48 -16.20 1.52
N ALA A 17 -5.02 -15.17 0.86
CA ALA A 17 -5.35 -15.26 -0.57
C ALA A 17 -4.09 -15.14 -1.43
N SER A 18 -3.67 -16.22 -2.07
CA SER A 18 -2.56 -16.22 -3.03
C SER A 18 -2.98 -15.87 -4.46
N ARG A 19 -4.30 -15.91 -4.77
CA ARG A 19 -4.87 -15.57 -6.07
C ARG A 19 -6.13 -14.71 -5.94
N PRO A 20 -6.37 -13.80 -6.93
CA PRO A 20 -7.59 -13.00 -6.95
C PRO A 20 -8.83 -13.85 -7.20
N LEU A 21 -9.99 -13.32 -6.88
CA LEU A 21 -11.26 -13.82 -7.38
C LEU A 21 -11.37 -13.53 -8.88
N GLU A 22 -12.14 -14.31 -9.62
CA GLU A 22 -12.40 -14.06 -11.05
C GLU A 22 -13.03 -12.68 -11.26
N ASP A 23 -14.08 -12.36 -10.52
CA ASP A 23 -14.68 -11.02 -10.47
C ASP A 23 -14.10 -10.20 -9.30
N ARG A 24 -13.56 -9.01 -9.62
CA ARG A 24 -12.96 -8.09 -8.63
C ARG A 24 -13.99 -7.61 -7.60
N SER A 25 -15.23 -7.40 -8.01
CA SER A 25 -16.31 -6.88 -7.17
C SER A 25 -16.98 -7.94 -6.28
N ALA A 26 -16.68 -9.22 -6.51
CA ALA A 26 -17.25 -10.33 -5.75
C ALA A 26 -16.66 -10.51 -4.34
N SER A 27 -15.64 -9.75 -3.97
CA SER A 27 -15.02 -9.78 -2.64
C SER A 27 -16.05 -9.51 -1.54
N ARG A 28 -15.88 -10.14 -0.39
CA ARG A 28 -16.63 -9.78 0.81
C ARG A 28 -16.10 -8.47 1.37
N MET A 29 -16.99 -7.72 2.01
CA MET A 29 -16.67 -6.47 2.69
C MET A 29 -17.21 -6.51 4.11
N MET A 30 -16.33 -6.29 5.10
CA MET A 30 -16.73 -6.08 6.48
C MET A 30 -16.89 -4.59 6.74
N VAL A 31 -18.06 -4.14 7.17
CA VAL A 31 -18.27 -2.72 7.53
C VAL A 31 -18.18 -2.57 9.03
N ILE A 32 -17.35 -1.64 9.49
CA ILE A 32 -17.06 -1.38 10.90
C ILE A 32 -17.50 0.05 11.21
N HIS A 33 -18.54 0.20 12.01
CA HIS A 33 -19.05 1.49 12.47
C HIS A 33 -18.33 1.88 13.77
N ARG A 34 -17.44 2.88 13.69
CA ARG A 34 -16.58 3.29 14.82
C ARG A 34 -17.32 3.85 16.02
N ASP A 35 -18.42 4.52 15.75
CA ASP A 35 -19.25 5.21 16.76
C ASP A 35 -20.12 4.25 17.55
N THR A 36 -20.63 3.18 16.92
CA THR A 36 -21.55 2.21 17.54
C THR A 36 -20.91 0.89 17.89
N GLY A 37 -19.74 0.58 17.30
CA GLY A 37 -19.11 -0.75 17.38
C GLY A 37 -19.82 -1.82 16.55
N LEU A 38 -20.82 -1.45 15.73
CA LEU A 38 -21.52 -2.41 14.86
C LEU A 38 -20.57 -2.94 13.78
N ILE A 39 -20.60 -4.25 13.59
CA ILE A 39 -19.87 -4.94 12.51
C ILE A 39 -20.88 -5.61 11.59
N GLU A 40 -20.85 -5.31 10.31
CA GLU A 40 -21.71 -5.90 9.29
C GLU A 40 -20.91 -6.71 8.29
N HIS A 41 -21.53 -7.74 7.71
CA HIS A 41 -20.98 -8.56 6.64
C HIS A 41 -21.72 -8.26 5.33
N ARG A 42 -20.98 -7.79 4.33
CA ARG A 42 -21.47 -7.32 3.03
C ARG A 42 -20.62 -7.87 1.89
N LYS A 43 -20.97 -7.53 0.68
CA LYS A 43 -20.12 -7.67 -0.51
C LYS A 43 -19.59 -6.32 -0.95
N PHE A 44 -18.45 -6.30 -1.65
CA PHE A 44 -17.86 -5.05 -2.13
C PHE A 44 -18.80 -4.31 -3.09
N ILE A 45 -19.62 -5.01 -3.86
CA ILE A 45 -20.60 -4.39 -4.75
C ILE A 45 -21.60 -3.47 -4.00
N ASP A 46 -21.77 -3.67 -2.68
CA ASP A 46 -22.65 -2.84 -1.85
C ASP A 46 -21.95 -1.55 -1.36
N PHE A 47 -20.65 -1.33 -1.72
CA PHE A 47 -19.83 -0.24 -1.21
C PHE A 47 -20.45 1.14 -1.42
N SER A 48 -21.01 1.39 -2.61
CA SER A 48 -21.64 2.68 -2.95
C SER A 48 -22.79 3.04 -2.02
N SER A 49 -23.49 2.06 -1.44
CA SER A 49 -24.61 2.30 -0.51
C SER A 49 -24.19 2.92 0.84
N TYR A 50 -22.89 2.90 1.17
CA TYR A 50 -22.32 3.51 2.37
C TYR A 50 -21.80 4.94 2.13
N LEU A 51 -21.83 5.41 0.88
CA LEU A 51 -21.40 6.76 0.49
C LEU A 51 -22.60 7.71 0.50
N ARG A 52 -22.34 8.96 0.85
CA ARG A 52 -23.28 10.08 0.73
C ARG A 52 -23.01 10.81 -0.59
N PRO A 53 -23.99 11.53 -1.13
CA PRO A 53 -23.80 12.28 -2.38
C PRO A 53 -22.64 13.30 -2.33
N GLU A 54 -22.34 13.83 -1.13
CA GLU A 54 -21.30 14.83 -0.93
C GLU A 54 -19.91 14.23 -0.63
N ASP A 55 -19.82 12.90 -0.46
CA ASP A 55 -18.55 12.23 -0.14
C ASP A 55 -17.62 12.20 -1.36
N LEU A 56 -16.32 12.21 -1.09
CA LEU A 56 -15.27 12.07 -2.10
C LEU A 56 -14.40 10.85 -1.80
N LEU A 57 -14.35 9.92 -2.75
CA LEU A 57 -13.43 8.79 -2.71
C LEU A 57 -12.07 9.22 -3.24
N VAL A 58 -11.01 9.00 -2.47
CA VAL A 58 -9.62 9.25 -2.89
C VAL A 58 -8.91 7.94 -3.13
N LEU A 59 -8.32 7.78 -4.32
CA LEU A 59 -7.67 6.56 -4.79
C LEU A 59 -6.19 6.80 -5.06
N ASN A 60 -5.39 5.73 -5.04
CA ASN A 60 -3.98 5.77 -5.43
C ASN A 60 -3.83 5.19 -6.84
N ASP A 61 -3.47 6.02 -7.82
CA ASP A 61 -3.36 5.67 -9.23
C ASP A 61 -1.98 5.16 -9.65
N THR A 62 -1.13 4.84 -8.68
CA THR A 62 0.19 4.30 -8.98
C THR A 62 0.10 2.99 -9.76
N LYS A 63 1.01 2.82 -10.73
CA LYS A 63 1.12 1.63 -11.57
C LYS A 63 2.32 0.79 -11.16
N VAL A 64 2.09 -0.50 -10.96
CA VAL A 64 3.15 -1.45 -10.64
C VAL A 64 3.98 -1.72 -11.89
N THR A 65 5.29 -1.62 -11.74
CA THR A 65 6.25 -1.95 -12.80
C THR A 65 7.01 -3.23 -12.48
N PRO A 66 7.50 -3.97 -13.48
CA PRO A 66 8.38 -5.11 -13.26
C PRO A 66 9.63 -4.63 -12.49
N ALA A 67 9.77 -5.08 -11.26
CA ALA A 67 10.87 -4.66 -10.39
C ALA A 67 11.78 -5.81 -9.96
N ARG A 68 11.42 -7.07 -10.24
CA ARG A 68 12.14 -8.27 -9.83
C ARG A 68 12.82 -8.92 -11.02
N PHE A 69 14.13 -9.14 -10.90
CA PHE A 69 14.97 -9.71 -11.92
C PHE A 69 15.79 -10.84 -11.35
N PHE A 70 16.23 -11.74 -12.24
CA PHE A 70 17.19 -12.80 -11.90
C PHE A 70 18.41 -12.71 -12.81
N SER A 71 19.59 -12.99 -12.25
CA SER A 71 20.78 -13.16 -13.07
C SER A 71 20.60 -14.28 -14.07
N ASN A 72 21.34 -14.23 -15.21
CA ASN A 72 21.26 -15.23 -16.26
C ASN A 72 21.48 -16.67 -15.76
N ASP A 73 22.29 -16.84 -14.71
CA ASP A 73 22.55 -18.14 -14.05
C ASP A 73 21.51 -18.50 -12.98
N GLY A 74 20.51 -17.63 -12.73
CA GLY A 74 19.46 -17.79 -11.72
C GLY A 74 19.93 -17.71 -10.26
N ASN A 75 21.21 -17.42 -10.01
CA ASN A 75 21.78 -17.46 -8.65
C ASN A 75 21.63 -16.16 -7.86
N ILE A 76 21.29 -15.06 -8.52
CA ILE A 76 21.12 -13.73 -7.91
C ILE A 76 19.72 -13.22 -8.24
N GLU A 77 18.95 -12.95 -7.21
CA GLU A 77 17.71 -12.19 -7.27
C GLU A 77 18.01 -10.70 -7.03
N ILE A 78 17.46 -9.86 -7.88
CA ILE A 78 17.58 -8.40 -7.83
C ILE A 78 16.18 -7.83 -7.82
N VAL A 79 15.87 -7.00 -6.82
CA VAL A 79 14.65 -6.19 -6.80
C VAL A 79 15.07 -4.72 -6.90
N CYS A 80 14.77 -4.08 -8.02
CA CYS A 80 14.98 -2.65 -8.22
C CYS A 80 14.04 -1.88 -7.29
N THR A 81 14.59 -1.19 -6.31
CA THR A 81 13.81 -0.41 -5.33
C THR A 81 13.66 1.05 -5.75
N ASN A 82 14.62 1.55 -6.52
CA ASN A 82 14.58 2.88 -7.08
C ASN A 82 15.48 2.98 -8.30
N LYS A 83 14.98 3.56 -9.39
CA LYS A 83 15.79 3.88 -10.56
C LYS A 83 16.32 5.30 -10.40
N LEU A 84 17.63 5.42 -10.16
CA LEU A 84 18.32 6.71 -10.10
C LEU A 84 18.53 7.30 -11.49
N SER A 85 18.74 6.41 -12.47
CA SER A 85 18.76 6.69 -13.91
C SER A 85 18.45 5.41 -14.69
N GLU A 86 18.40 5.47 -16.01
CA GLU A 86 18.27 4.29 -16.88
C GLU A 86 19.36 3.23 -16.61
N LEU A 87 20.57 3.69 -16.29
CA LEU A 87 21.76 2.83 -16.10
C LEU A 87 22.19 2.70 -14.63
N GLU A 88 21.52 3.33 -13.67
CA GLU A 88 21.90 3.27 -12.25
C GLU A 88 20.69 2.99 -11.37
N TRP A 89 20.70 1.82 -10.73
CA TRP A 89 19.60 1.35 -9.92
C TRP A 89 20.00 1.13 -8.47
N GLU A 90 19.12 1.53 -7.55
CA GLU A 90 19.15 1.03 -6.17
C GLU A 90 18.39 -0.28 -6.09
N CYS A 91 19.03 -1.33 -5.55
CA CYS A 91 18.50 -2.68 -5.57
C CYS A 91 18.64 -3.39 -4.23
N LEU A 92 17.58 -4.12 -3.85
CA LEU A 92 17.70 -5.27 -2.96
C LEU A 92 18.28 -6.46 -3.75
N VAL A 93 19.21 -7.20 -3.15
CA VAL A 93 19.81 -8.38 -3.82
C VAL A 93 19.84 -9.59 -2.90
N ARG A 94 19.64 -10.77 -3.45
CA ARG A 94 19.74 -12.05 -2.75
C ARG A 94 20.54 -13.05 -3.59
N PRO A 95 21.53 -13.74 -2.99
CA PRO A 95 22.09 -13.53 -1.64
C PRO A 95 23.05 -12.33 -1.61
N GLY A 96 22.85 -11.41 -0.64
CA GLY A 96 23.64 -10.17 -0.53
C GLY A 96 25.13 -10.40 -0.33
N LYS A 97 25.54 -11.53 0.25
CA LYS A 97 26.96 -11.89 0.45
C LYS A 97 27.73 -12.06 -0.86
N LYS A 98 27.05 -12.40 -1.95
CA LYS A 98 27.65 -12.56 -3.28
C LYS A 98 27.79 -11.23 -4.03
N MET A 99 27.03 -10.19 -3.63
CA MET A 99 26.96 -8.91 -4.32
C MET A 99 27.67 -7.81 -3.51
N LYS A 100 29.00 -7.85 -3.54
CA LYS A 100 29.91 -6.85 -2.95
C LYS A 100 30.33 -5.82 -4.00
N PRO A 101 30.80 -4.60 -3.63
CA PRO A 101 31.33 -3.62 -4.57
C PRO A 101 32.35 -4.23 -5.54
N GLY A 102 32.22 -3.87 -6.82
CA GLY A 102 33.05 -4.42 -7.91
C GLY A 102 32.55 -5.77 -8.46
N ARG A 103 31.57 -6.43 -7.85
CA ARG A 103 30.98 -7.67 -8.38
C ARG A 103 30.05 -7.36 -9.54
N CYS A 104 30.14 -8.16 -10.61
CA CYS A 104 29.24 -8.08 -11.77
C CYS A 104 28.11 -9.10 -11.67
N VAL A 105 26.99 -8.76 -12.31
CA VAL A 105 25.80 -9.58 -12.52
C VAL A 105 25.27 -9.34 -13.93
N GLU A 106 24.76 -10.35 -14.58
CA GLU A 106 24.20 -10.26 -15.94
C GLU A 106 22.70 -10.51 -15.92
N ILE A 107 21.94 -9.64 -16.61
CA ILE A 107 20.51 -9.81 -16.91
C ILE A 107 20.34 -9.64 -18.42
N GLY A 108 19.95 -10.70 -19.12
CA GLY A 108 19.92 -10.71 -20.58
C GLY A 108 21.30 -10.38 -21.14
N GLN A 109 21.41 -9.28 -21.88
CA GLN A 109 22.67 -8.80 -22.45
C GLN A 109 23.34 -7.70 -21.61
N SER A 110 22.66 -7.20 -20.56
CA SER A 110 23.15 -6.11 -19.73
C SER A 110 24.01 -6.63 -18.59
N THR A 111 25.17 -5.98 -18.37
CA THR A 111 26.08 -6.30 -17.27
C THR A 111 26.02 -5.17 -16.23
N GLY A 112 25.56 -5.49 -15.04
CA GLY A 112 25.50 -4.59 -13.89
C GLY A 112 26.69 -4.80 -12.96
N THR A 113 27.35 -3.71 -12.55
CA THR A 113 28.42 -3.73 -11.56
C THR A 113 27.94 -3.09 -10.27
N VAL A 114 28.12 -3.77 -9.14
CA VAL A 114 27.83 -3.18 -7.82
C VAL A 114 28.82 -2.05 -7.55
N HIS A 115 28.29 -0.82 -7.48
CA HIS A 115 29.08 0.37 -7.19
C HIS A 115 29.31 0.56 -5.68
N SER A 116 28.24 0.47 -4.89
CA SER A 116 28.27 0.67 -3.44
C SER A 116 27.19 -0.12 -2.71
N ILE A 117 27.31 -0.19 -1.40
CA ILE A 117 26.30 -0.72 -0.49
C ILE A 117 25.83 0.45 0.39
N LEU A 118 24.53 0.68 0.42
CA LEU A 118 23.90 1.72 1.23
C LEU A 118 23.72 1.25 2.69
N GLU A 119 23.49 2.18 3.62
CA GLU A 119 23.26 1.88 5.05
C GLU A 119 22.07 0.93 5.28
N ASN A 120 21.01 1.05 4.45
CA ASN A 120 19.85 0.15 4.49
C ASN A 120 20.13 -1.25 3.93
N GLY A 121 21.36 -1.51 3.46
CA GLY A 121 21.79 -2.76 2.86
C GLY A 121 21.48 -2.93 1.39
N ASN A 122 20.85 -1.96 0.73
CA ASN A 122 20.64 -1.95 -0.71
C ASN A 122 21.96 -1.75 -1.47
N ARG A 123 22.00 -2.11 -2.74
CA ARG A 123 23.16 -1.94 -3.64
C ARG A 123 22.82 -0.92 -4.68
N ILE A 124 23.78 -0.05 -4.97
CA ILE A 124 23.77 0.73 -6.20
C ILE A 124 24.43 -0.14 -7.27
N ILE A 125 23.66 -0.47 -8.31
CA ILE A 125 24.15 -1.24 -9.46
C ILE A 125 24.17 -0.31 -10.66
N ARG A 126 25.33 -0.24 -11.34
CA ARG A 126 25.51 0.49 -12.61
C ARG A 126 25.56 -0.51 -13.76
N TRP A 127 24.69 -0.29 -14.72
CA TRP A 127 24.55 -1.12 -15.93
C TRP A 127 25.37 -0.51 -17.07
N ASP A 128 25.96 -1.38 -17.90
CA ASP A 128 26.68 -0.98 -19.12
C ASP A 128 25.73 -0.54 -20.24
N GLN A 129 24.51 -1.07 -20.24
CA GLN A 129 23.40 -0.69 -21.11
C GLN A 129 22.06 -0.90 -20.40
N ALA A 130 20.98 -0.33 -20.94
CA ALA A 130 19.63 -0.48 -20.37
C ALA A 130 19.24 -1.96 -20.29
N VAL A 131 18.66 -2.36 -19.15
CA VAL A 131 18.10 -3.68 -18.95
C VAL A 131 16.76 -3.77 -19.69
N ASP A 132 16.55 -4.80 -20.49
CA ASP A 132 15.25 -5.10 -21.09
C ASP A 132 14.28 -5.61 -20.00
N GLU A 133 13.53 -4.66 -19.42
CA GLU A 133 12.61 -4.93 -18.30
C GLU A 133 11.36 -5.66 -18.74
N GLU A 134 10.96 -5.51 -20.01
CA GLU A 134 9.79 -6.18 -20.56
C GLU A 134 10.03 -7.69 -20.64
N THR A 135 11.20 -8.09 -21.11
CA THR A 135 11.58 -9.49 -21.27
C THR A 135 12.02 -10.12 -19.96
N HIS A 136 12.82 -9.43 -19.15
CA HIS A 136 13.49 -10.00 -17.97
C HIS A 136 12.86 -9.62 -16.65
N GLY A 137 12.03 -8.56 -16.62
CA GLY A 137 11.37 -8.08 -15.40
C GLY A 137 10.14 -8.91 -15.05
N ARG A 138 9.98 -9.16 -13.75
CA ARG A 138 8.81 -9.81 -13.15
C ARG A 138 8.22 -8.93 -12.08
N LEU A 139 6.93 -9.09 -11.79
CA LEU A 139 6.31 -8.45 -10.65
C LEU A 139 6.92 -9.00 -9.35
N ALA A 140 7.23 -8.09 -8.44
CA ALA A 140 7.71 -8.44 -7.10
C ALA A 140 6.52 -8.76 -6.18
N LEU A 141 5.85 -9.91 -6.41
CA LEU A 141 4.75 -10.31 -5.54
C LEU A 141 5.23 -10.47 -4.09
N PRO A 142 4.38 -10.12 -3.12
CA PRO A 142 4.69 -10.30 -1.70
C PRO A 142 5.02 -11.73 -1.33
N HIS A 143 5.98 -11.93 -0.43
CA HIS A 143 6.46 -13.26 -0.04
C HIS A 143 5.36 -14.18 0.53
N TYR A 144 4.34 -13.62 1.20
CA TYR A 144 3.24 -14.41 1.77
C TYR A 144 2.38 -15.12 0.72
N MET A 145 2.41 -14.69 -0.55
CA MET A 145 1.73 -15.40 -1.64
C MET A 145 2.38 -16.74 -1.96
N ASN A 146 3.62 -16.96 -1.50
CA ASN A 146 4.38 -18.20 -1.61
C ASN A 146 4.38 -18.81 -3.03
N ARG A 147 4.40 -17.94 -4.04
CA ARG A 147 4.47 -18.28 -5.47
C ARG A 147 5.20 -17.19 -6.27
N GLU A 148 5.66 -17.54 -7.43
CA GLU A 148 6.12 -16.56 -8.41
C GLU A 148 4.95 -15.90 -9.13
N SER A 149 5.23 -14.73 -9.73
CA SER A 149 4.25 -14.07 -10.59
C SER A 149 4.08 -14.85 -11.89
N ASP A 150 2.86 -14.96 -12.35
CA ASP A 150 2.49 -15.50 -13.66
C ASP A 150 1.96 -14.37 -14.58
N PRO A 151 1.71 -14.66 -15.87
CA PRO A 151 1.26 -13.65 -16.82
C PRO A 151 -0.06 -12.97 -16.42
N GLU A 152 -0.97 -13.68 -15.74
CA GLU A 152 -2.24 -13.13 -15.28
C GLU A 152 -2.05 -12.03 -14.22
N ASP A 153 -1.00 -12.13 -13.40
CA ASP A 153 -0.71 -11.12 -12.38
C ASP A 153 -0.39 -9.75 -12.98
N ARG A 154 0.11 -9.66 -14.22
CA ARG A 154 0.37 -8.37 -14.88
C ARG A 154 -0.89 -7.50 -14.93
N ASP A 155 -2.04 -8.10 -15.14
CA ASP A 155 -3.34 -7.43 -15.19
C ASP A 155 -4.05 -7.45 -13.84
N ARG A 156 -3.92 -8.55 -13.08
CA ARG A 156 -4.68 -8.75 -11.86
C ARG A 156 -4.06 -8.08 -10.64
N TYR A 157 -2.71 -7.96 -10.59
CA TYR A 157 -2.00 -7.21 -9.54
C TYR A 157 -1.82 -5.73 -9.92
N GLN A 158 -2.88 -5.16 -10.54
CA GLN A 158 -2.96 -3.80 -11.02
C GLN A 158 -4.38 -3.27 -10.83
N THR A 159 -4.54 -2.01 -10.41
CA THR A 159 -5.85 -1.37 -10.36
C THR A 159 -6.33 -1.04 -11.78
N THR A 160 -7.65 -0.97 -11.96
CA THR A 160 -8.26 -0.63 -13.27
C THR A 160 -7.99 0.82 -13.70
N PHE A 161 -7.50 1.64 -12.78
CA PHE A 161 -7.21 3.07 -12.94
C PHE A 161 -5.72 3.41 -12.79
N ALA A 162 -4.84 2.41 -12.77
CA ALA A 162 -3.39 2.62 -12.64
C ALA A 162 -2.83 3.42 -13.83
N ARG A 163 -2.08 4.51 -13.54
CA ARG A 163 -1.51 5.42 -14.54
C ARG A 163 -0.02 5.70 -14.31
N GLU A 164 0.34 6.12 -13.09
CA GLU A 164 1.65 6.66 -12.77
C GLU A 164 2.62 5.53 -12.40
N GLU A 165 3.56 5.24 -13.30
CA GLU A 165 4.53 4.15 -13.15
C GLU A 165 5.52 4.43 -12.00
N GLY A 166 5.91 3.39 -11.23
CA GLY A 166 6.94 3.51 -10.20
C GLY A 166 6.69 2.70 -8.93
N ALA A 167 5.56 2.00 -8.81
CA ALA A 167 5.30 1.14 -7.67
C ALA A 167 5.89 -0.26 -7.85
N ILE A 168 6.34 -0.85 -6.74
CA ILE A 168 6.77 -2.25 -6.65
C ILE A 168 5.58 -3.14 -6.25
N ALA A 169 4.63 -2.59 -5.48
CA ALA A 169 3.42 -3.27 -5.06
C ALA A 169 2.16 -2.47 -5.40
N ALA A 170 1.07 -3.19 -5.68
CA ALA A 170 -0.22 -2.57 -5.96
C ALA A 170 -0.83 -1.92 -4.72
N PRO A 171 -1.59 -0.81 -4.86
CA PRO A 171 -2.47 -0.29 -3.81
C PRO A 171 -3.71 -1.19 -3.71
N THR A 172 -3.58 -2.28 -2.93
CA THR A 172 -4.43 -3.47 -3.03
C THR A 172 -5.90 -3.24 -2.71
N ALA A 173 -6.24 -2.24 -1.89
CA ALA A 173 -7.63 -1.84 -1.66
C ALA A 173 -8.32 -1.32 -2.93
N GLY A 174 -7.54 -0.82 -3.89
CA GLY A 174 -8.05 -0.41 -5.20
C GLY A 174 -8.36 -1.56 -6.17
N LEU A 175 -7.90 -2.78 -5.88
CA LEU A 175 -8.10 -3.94 -6.76
C LEU A 175 -9.56 -4.40 -6.85
N HIS A 176 -10.39 -4.03 -5.90
CA HIS A 176 -11.80 -4.38 -5.86
C HIS A 176 -12.64 -3.57 -6.87
N PHE A 177 -12.19 -2.37 -7.26
CA PHE A 177 -12.95 -1.50 -8.14
C PHE A 177 -12.91 -1.97 -9.59
N THR A 178 -14.09 -1.96 -10.20
CA THR A 178 -14.27 -2.04 -11.65
C THR A 178 -14.54 -0.65 -12.22
N PRO A 179 -14.34 -0.41 -13.53
CA PRO A 179 -14.68 0.87 -14.15
C PRO A 179 -16.14 1.27 -13.93
N GLU A 180 -17.07 0.30 -13.93
CA GLU A 180 -18.50 0.49 -13.75
C GLU A 180 -18.82 1.04 -12.35
N ILE A 181 -18.22 0.44 -11.30
CA ILE A 181 -18.42 0.91 -9.92
C ILE A 181 -17.85 2.31 -9.75
N LEU A 182 -16.66 2.60 -10.32
CA LEU A 182 -16.08 3.93 -10.24
C LEU A 182 -16.86 5.00 -10.98
N ALA A 183 -17.51 4.65 -12.09
CA ALA A 183 -18.34 5.59 -12.85
C ALA A 183 -19.54 6.14 -12.06
N GLU A 184 -19.97 5.44 -11.01
CA GLU A 184 -21.09 5.81 -10.15
C GLU A 184 -20.68 6.60 -8.89
N ILE A 185 -19.37 6.78 -8.65
CA ILE A 185 -18.85 7.34 -7.41
C ILE A 185 -18.03 8.59 -7.70
N GLU A 186 -18.30 9.68 -6.98
CA GLU A 186 -17.45 10.88 -7.00
C GLU A 186 -16.06 10.55 -6.43
N HIS A 187 -15.04 10.67 -7.27
CA HIS A 187 -13.68 10.25 -6.91
C HIS A 187 -12.59 11.16 -7.48
N THR A 188 -11.42 11.07 -6.87
CA THR A 188 -10.18 11.71 -7.33
C THR A 188 -8.98 10.82 -7.04
N PHE A 189 -7.82 11.19 -7.59
CA PHE A 189 -6.61 10.38 -7.49
C PHE A 189 -5.47 11.17 -6.88
N LEU A 190 -4.67 10.49 -6.07
CA LEU A 190 -3.31 10.87 -5.74
C LEU A 190 -2.37 9.73 -6.14
N THR A 191 -1.08 10.02 -6.22
CA THR A 191 -0.06 9.00 -6.46
C THR A 191 0.77 8.79 -5.20
N LEU A 192 0.95 7.55 -4.77
CA LEU A 192 2.02 7.13 -3.85
C LEU A 192 2.63 5.85 -4.41
N HIS A 193 3.93 5.89 -4.68
CA HIS A 193 4.65 4.71 -5.18
C HIS A 193 4.99 3.77 -4.03
N VAL A 194 4.27 2.64 -3.98
CA VAL A 194 4.42 1.65 -2.91
C VAL A 194 5.74 0.91 -3.06
N GLY A 195 6.61 1.04 -2.07
CA GLY A 195 7.91 0.42 -2.02
C GLY A 195 7.92 -0.97 -1.35
N VAL A 196 9.10 -1.60 -1.32
CA VAL A 196 9.32 -2.91 -0.66
C VAL A 196 9.16 -2.87 0.87
N GLY A 197 9.15 -1.69 1.47
CA GLY A 197 9.01 -1.50 2.91
C GLY A 197 7.71 -2.06 3.47
N THR A 198 6.62 -2.00 2.68
CA THR A 198 5.28 -2.50 3.05
C THR A 198 5.26 -4.01 3.35
N PHE A 199 6.25 -4.77 2.87
CA PHE A 199 6.36 -6.22 3.10
C PHE A 199 7.30 -6.60 4.24
N ARG A 200 7.93 -5.61 4.90
CA ARG A 200 8.86 -5.88 6.00
C ARG A 200 8.10 -5.98 7.32
N PRO A 201 8.33 -7.05 8.11
CA PRO A 201 7.73 -7.13 9.43
C PRO A 201 8.32 -6.07 10.36
N VAL A 202 7.51 -5.58 11.29
CA VAL A 202 7.96 -4.73 12.39
C VAL A 202 8.89 -5.55 13.29
N LYS A 203 10.12 -5.08 13.51
CA LYS A 203 11.11 -5.77 14.35
C LYS A 203 11.23 -5.17 15.75
N ALA A 204 10.76 -3.94 15.93
CA ALA A 204 10.79 -3.24 17.20
C ALA A 204 9.86 -3.91 18.22
N GLU A 205 10.29 -4.05 19.49
CA GLU A 205 9.43 -4.53 20.57
C GLU A 205 8.33 -3.52 20.89
N TYR A 206 8.68 -2.24 20.95
CA TYR A 206 7.74 -1.13 21.17
C TYR A 206 7.47 -0.40 19.87
N ILE A 207 6.21 -0.09 19.60
CA ILE A 207 5.81 0.55 18.34
C ILE A 207 6.50 1.88 18.10
N LYS A 208 6.77 2.66 19.15
CA LYS A 208 7.47 3.96 19.06
C LYS A 208 8.91 3.89 18.53
N ASP A 209 9.54 2.71 18.61
CA ASP A 209 10.92 2.47 18.19
C ASP A 209 11.00 1.93 16.75
N HIS A 210 9.87 1.91 16.03
CA HIS A 210 9.80 1.49 14.63
C HIS A 210 10.02 2.68 13.69
N ASP A 211 11.00 2.54 12.79
CA ASP A 211 11.26 3.50 11.71
C ASP A 211 10.52 3.09 10.44
N MET A 212 9.65 3.98 9.95
CA MET A 212 8.97 3.80 8.69
C MET A 212 9.85 4.19 7.52
N HIS A 213 9.73 3.43 6.42
CA HIS A 213 10.36 3.80 5.16
C HIS A 213 9.58 4.94 4.50
N ALA A 214 10.33 5.92 3.98
CA ALA A 214 9.76 6.99 3.18
C ALA A 214 9.27 6.46 1.82
N GLU A 215 8.13 6.93 1.38
CA GLU A 215 7.53 6.63 0.07
C GLU A 215 7.15 7.94 -0.63
N ARG A 216 7.47 8.01 -1.92
CA ARG A 216 7.22 9.21 -2.74
C ARG A 216 5.76 9.32 -3.09
N TYR A 217 5.23 10.53 -2.99
CA TYR A 217 3.85 10.83 -3.34
C TYR A 217 3.73 12.12 -4.18
N HIS A 218 2.58 12.25 -4.84
CA HIS A 218 2.16 13.43 -5.57
C HIS A 218 0.67 13.66 -5.41
N ILE A 219 0.28 14.93 -5.17
CA ILE A 219 -1.10 15.41 -5.20
C ILE A 219 -1.19 16.55 -6.21
N SER A 220 -2.09 16.43 -7.18
CA SER A 220 -2.36 17.45 -8.17
C SER A 220 -3.21 18.59 -7.60
N GLU A 221 -3.17 19.77 -8.24
CA GLU A 221 -4.02 20.90 -7.92
C GLU A 221 -5.50 20.52 -7.97
N HIS A 222 -5.92 19.82 -9.01
CA HIS A 222 -7.29 19.30 -9.14
C HIS A 222 -7.71 18.45 -7.94
N THR A 223 -6.85 17.54 -7.48
CA THR A 223 -7.15 16.68 -6.32
C THR A 223 -7.28 17.50 -5.04
N ALA A 224 -6.37 18.46 -4.83
CA ALA A 224 -6.42 19.35 -3.66
C ALA A 224 -7.70 20.19 -3.65
N GLU A 225 -8.09 20.78 -4.78
CA GLU A 225 -9.34 21.54 -4.93
C GLU A 225 -10.57 20.68 -4.66
N ARG A 226 -10.61 19.44 -5.19
CA ARG A 226 -11.71 18.50 -4.95
C ARG A 226 -11.87 18.17 -3.45
N ILE A 227 -10.77 17.86 -2.76
CA ILE A 227 -10.77 17.59 -1.31
C ILE A 227 -11.29 18.79 -0.54
N ASN A 228 -10.78 20.00 -0.82
CA ASN A 228 -11.18 21.22 -0.13
C ASN A 228 -12.65 21.58 -0.35
N SER A 229 -13.13 21.43 -1.59
CA SER A 229 -14.53 21.69 -1.94
C SER A 229 -15.47 20.70 -1.23
N THR A 230 -15.12 19.42 -1.20
CA THR A 230 -15.88 18.39 -0.46
C THR A 230 -16.02 18.75 1.00
N ARG A 231 -14.90 19.12 1.67
CA ARG A 231 -14.91 19.51 3.08
C ARG A 231 -15.74 20.77 3.33
N ALA A 232 -15.63 21.77 2.45
CA ALA A 232 -16.42 23.00 2.54
C ALA A 232 -17.94 22.76 2.46
N LEU A 233 -18.36 21.71 1.76
CA LEU A 233 -19.75 21.25 1.64
C LEU A 233 -20.17 20.30 2.76
N GLY A 234 -19.29 19.95 3.71
CA GLY A 234 -19.57 19.01 4.80
C GLY A 234 -19.54 17.53 4.39
N GLY A 235 -19.00 17.22 3.20
CA GLY A 235 -18.77 15.85 2.74
C GLY A 235 -17.56 15.20 3.42
N ARG A 236 -17.55 13.86 3.40
CA ARG A 236 -16.45 13.05 3.98
C ARG A 236 -15.40 12.75 2.93
N ILE A 237 -14.14 12.63 3.39
CA ILE A 237 -13.03 12.12 2.59
C ILE A 237 -12.84 10.64 2.91
N ILE A 238 -13.13 9.79 1.92
CA ILE A 238 -13.02 8.34 2.01
C ILE A 238 -11.71 7.90 1.38
N ALA A 239 -10.79 7.41 2.19
CA ALA A 239 -9.51 6.91 1.69
C ALA A 239 -9.62 5.47 1.17
N THR A 240 -9.10 5.21 -0.02
CA THR A 240 -8.91 3.84 -0.53
C THR A 240 -7.49 3.37 -0.28
N GLY A 241 -7.35 2.55 0.74
CA GLY A 241 -6.08 1.98 1.18
C GLY A 241 -5.30 2.85 2.16
N THR A 242 -4.40 2.20 2.85
CA THR A 242 -3.51 2.82 3.84
C THR A 242 -2.51 3.80 3.21
N THR A 243 -2.21 3.65 1.92
CA THR A 243 -1.33 4.55 1.15
C THR A 243 -1.95 5.93 1.02
N VAL A 244 -3.22 6.02 0.61
CA VAL A 244 -3.97 7.29 0.55
C VAL A 244 -4.06 7.92 1.93
N THR A 245 -4.42 7.13 2.94
CA THR A 245 -4.50 7.59 4.33
C THR A 245 -3.18 8.22 4.79
N ARG A 246 -2.06 7.55 4.53
CA ARG A 246 -0.75 8.05 4.95
C ARG A 246 -0.40 9.38 4.27
N VAL A 247 -0.67 9.53 2.98
CA VAL A 247 -0.41 10.81 2.28
C VAL A 247 -1.24 11.93 2.89
N LEU A 248 -2.56 11.73 3.00
CA LEU A 248 -3.46 12.78 3.47
C LEU A 248 -3.17 13.17 4.93
N GLU A 249 -2.94 12.20 5.82
CA GLU A 249 -2.61 12.45 7.22
C GLU A 249 -1.21 13.06 7.40
N SER A 250 -0.25 12.75 6.52
CA SER A 250 1.07 13.39 6.52
C SER A 250 0.96 14.88 6.23
N LEU A 251 0.21 15.24 5.19
CA LEU A 251 -0.03 16.63 4.83
C LEU A 251 -0.79 17.39 5.91
N ALA A 252 -1.80 16.76 6.51
CA ALA A 252 -2.54 17.37 7.61
C ALA A 252 -1.68 17.60 8.86
N ARG A 253 -0.72 16.70 9.13
CA ARG A 253 0.27 16.86 10.21
C ARG A 253 1.23 18.00 9.94
N GLU A 254 1.74 18.13 8.71
CA GLU A 254 2.68 19.18 8.32
C GLU A 254 2.05 20.58 8.32
N ALA A 255 0.75 20.67 8.02
CA ALA A 255 -0.01 21.92 8.02
C ALA A 255 -0.42 22.37 9.43
N ASP A 256 -0.13 21.59 10.47
CA ASP A 256 -0.63 21.79 11.85
C ASP A 256 0.15 22.88 12.61
N GLN A 257 0.10 24.10 12.09
CA GLN A 257 0.69 25.29 12.74
C GLN A 257 -0.34 26.07 13.59
N ASP A 258 -1.62 25.86 13.34
CA ASP A 258 -2.72 26.52 14.08
C ASP A 258 -3.86 25.51 14.29
N PRO A 259 -4.10 25.05 15.55
CA PRO A 259 -5.11 24.05 15.85
C PRO A 259 -6.55 24.47 15.55
N ASP A 260 -6.81 25.78 15.41
CA ASP A 260 -8.13 26.34 15.13
C ASP A 260 -8.43 26.47 13.62
N THR A 261 -7.42 26.28 12.78
CA THR A 261 -7.60 26.36 11.31
C THR A 261 -7.83 24.95 10.73
N PRO A 262 -9.01 24.69 10.09
CA PRO A 262 -9.23 23.42 9.41
C PRO A 262 -8.16 23.16 8.36
N TRP A 263 -7.62 21.93 8.34
CA TRP A 263 -6.66 21.51 7.33
C TRP A 263 -7.22 21.67 5.91
N GLN A 264 -6.38 22.17 5.03
CA GLN A 264 -6.66 22.26 3.59
C GLN A 264 -5.58 21.50 2.80
N ALA A 265 -6.01 20.73 1.81
CA ALA A 265 -5.11 20.06 0.90
C ALA A 265 -4.44 21.09 -0.02
N SER A 266 -3.18 20.85 -0.35
CA SER A 266 -2.43 21.62 -1.34
C SER A 266 -1.76 20.71 -2.36
N ALA A 267 -1.61 21.18 -3.60
CA ALA A 267 -0.85 20.50 -4.61
C ALA A 267 0.61 20.41 -4.19
N THR A 268 1.16 19.21 -4.18
CA THR A 268 2.54 19.01 -3.75
C THR A 268 3.08 17.64 -4.17
N SER A 269 4.40 17.53 -4.20
CA SER A 269 5.14 16.27 -4.30
C SER A 269 6.12 16.19 -3.15
N GLY A 270 6.28 15.01 -2.59
CA GLY A 270 7.18 14.81 -1.44
C GLY A 270 7.38 13.34 -1.11
N GLU A 271 7.88 13.12 0.07
CA GLU A 271 8.03 11.79 0.66
C GLU A 271 7.32 11.75 2.01
N THR A 272 6.71 10.61 2.34
CA THR A 272 6.09 10.40 3.65
C THR A 272 6.63 9.15 4.32
N ASP A 273 7.08 9.31 5.54
CA ASP A 273 7.47 8.27 6.47
C ASP A 273 6.50 8.17 7.66
N ILE A 274 5.33 8.78 7.53
CA ILE A 274 4.36 8.82 8.62
C ILE A 274 4.03 7.41 9.13
N PHE A 275 4.18 7.21 10.43
CA PHE A 275 3.78 6.02 11.13
C PHE A 275 2.51 6.29 11.95
N ILE A 276 1.37 5.95 11.34
CA ILE A 276 0.06 6.11 12.00
C ILE A 276 -0.17 4.92 12.93
N ASN A 277 -0.30 5.21 14.22
CA ASN A 277 -0.57 4.23 15.28
C ASN A 277 -1.31 4.90 16.44
N PRO A 278 -2.00 4.16 17.33
CA PRO A 278 -2.66 4.78 18.48
C PRO A 278 -1.66 5.54 19.40
N PRO A 279 -1.98 6.80 19.83
CA PRO A 279 -3.25 7.51 19.77
C PRO A 279 -3.32 8.58 18.65
N HIS A 280 -3.04 8.24 17.39
CA HIS A 280 -3.13 9.21 16.29
C HIS A 280 -4.56 9.77 16.15
N THR A 281 -4.68 11.08 15.98
CA THR A 281 -5.95 11.77 15.68
C THR A 281 -6.01 12.07 14.20
N PHE A 282 -6.97 11.47 13.52
CA PHE A 282 -7.18 11.68 12.08
C PHE A 282 -7.78 13.07 11.83
N LYS A 283 -7.21 13.78 10.86
CA LYS A 283 -7.61 15.15 10.46
C LYS A 283 -8.08 15.23 9.02
N ALA A 284 -7.55 14.36 8.17
CA ALA A 284 -7.78 14.39 6.74
C ALA A 284 -8.73 13.30 6.26
N VAL A 285 -8.78 12.16 6.95
CA VAL A 285 -9.53 10.98 6.52
C VAL A 285 -10.69 10.69 7.46
N ASP A 286 -11.90 10.65 6.89
CA ASP A 286 -13.13 10.42 7.64
C ASP A 286 -13.56 8.94 7.63
N ALA A 287 -13.26 8.20 6.56
CA ALA A 287 -13.51 6.77 6.45
C ALA A 287 -12.43 6.09 5.60
N LEU A 288 -12.25 4.79 5.80
CA LEU A 288 -11.18 4.01 5.15
C LEU A 288 -11.72 2.69 4.60
N LEU A 289 -11.56 2.49 3.29
CA LEU A 289 -11.67 1.19 2.65
C LEU A 289 -10.27 0.57 2.56
N THR A 290 -10.07 -0.63 3.11
CA THR A 290 -8.77 -1.32 3.08
C THR A 290 -8.91 -2.84 3.11
N ASN A 291 -7.85 -3.58 2.78
CA ASN A 291 -7.80 -5.04 2.95
C ASN A 291 -7.55 -5.42 4.42
N PHE A 292 -7.70 -6.71 4.73
CA PHE A 292 -7.25 -7.27 6.01
C PHE A 292 -5.71 -7.39 6.04
N HIS A 293 -5.11 -6.98 7.15
CA HIS A 293 -3.65 -6.83 7.31
C HIS A 293 -3.02 -7.95 8.15
N LEU A 294 -1.69 -8.11 8.02
CA LEU A 294 -0.89 -9.06 8.80
C LEU A 294 -0.92 -8.75 10.30
N PRO A 295 -0.85 -9.80 11.15
CA PRO A 295 -0.54 -9.62 12.56
C PRO A 295 0.72 -8.80 12.75
N GLN A 296 0.75 -7.96 13.78
CA GLN A 296 1.89 -7.16 14.19
C GLN A 296 2.43 -6.19 13.11
N SER A 297 1.65 -5.90 12.05
CA SER A 297 2.04 -4.98 10.99
C SER A 297 1.72 -3.52 11.31
N THR A 298 2.45 -2.60 10.68
CA THR A 298 2.17 -1.15 10.75
C THR A 298 0.77 -0.81 10.27
N LEU A 299 0.24 -1.60 9.33
CA LEU A 299 -1.10 -1.42 8.77
C LEU A 299 -2.19 -1.83 9.78
N MET A 300 -1.95 -2.89 10.57
CA MET A 300 -2.83 -3.26 11.69
C MET A 300 -2.88 -2.15 12.75
N MET A 301 -1.74 -1.49 13.00
CA MET A 301 -1.67 -0.36 13.91
C MET A 301 -2.43 0.87 13.39
N LEU A 302 -2.36 1.14 12.06
CA LEU A 302 -3.08 2.23 11.42
C LEU A 302 -4.60 2.07 11.55
N VAL A 303 -5.15 0.90 11.21
CA VAL A 303 -6.60 0.66 11.33
C VAL A 303 -7.05 0.68 12.79
N SER A 304 -6.19 0.23 13.72
CA SER A 304 -6.41 0.32 15.16
C SER A 304 -6.41 1.76 15.68
N ALA A 305 -5.65 2.65 15.04
CA ALA A 305 -5.69 4.08 15.37
C ALA A 305 -6.99 4.73 14.89
N LEU A 306 -7.56 4.26 13.78
CA LEU A 306 -8.79 4.84 13.21
C LEU A 306 -10.05 4.42 13.97
N ALA A 307 -10.15 3.15 14.40
CA ALA A 307 -11.38 2.59 14.94
C ALA A 307 -11.30 2.05 16.39
N SER A 308 -10.25 2.28 17.10
CA SER A 308 -9.79 1.64 18.34
C SER A 308 -9.21 0.23 18.13
N ARG A 309 -8.20 -0.09 18.94
CA ARG A 309 -7.55 -1.41 18.91
C ARG A 309 -8.53 -2.54 19.25
N GLU A 310 -9.36 -2.31 20.28
CA GLU A 310 -10.31 -3.30 20.80
C GLU A 310 -11.32 -3.70 19.73
N LEU A 311 -11.92 -2.72 19.06
CA LEU A 311 -12.90 -2.97 17.99
C LEU A 311 -12.25 -3.65 16.78
N ILE A 312 -11.04 -3.25 16.40
CA ILE A 312 -10.32 -3.90 15.28
C ILE A 312 -9.95 -5.33 15.63
N MET A 313 -9.46 -5.62 16.83
CA MET A 313 -9.16 -6.99 17.26
C MET A 313 -10.41 -7.88 17.26
N GLU A 314 -11.58 -7.37 17.69
CA GLU A 314 -12.85 -8.07 17.59
C GLU A 314 -13.24 -8.32 16.12
N ALA A 315 -13.12 -7.32 15.25
CA ALA A 315 -13.41 -7.43 13.82
C ALA A 315 -12.55 -8.51 13.15
N TYR A 316 -11.25 -8.55 13.48
CA TYR A 316 -10.33 -9.55 12.94
C TYR A 316 -10.61 -10.96 13.47
N ALA A 317 -11.00 -11.11 14.74
CA ALA A 317 -11.44 -12.40 15.27
C ALA A 317 -12.67 -12.92 14.52
N LYS A 318 -13.68 -12.05 14.29
CA LYS A 318 -14.85 -12.38 13.47
C LYS A 318 -14.49 -12.70 12.01
N ALA A 319 -13.53 -11.93 11.41
CA ALA A 319 -13.09 -12.20 10.07
C ALA A 319 -12.45 -13.59 9.91
N VAL A 320 -11.67 -14.03 10.90
CA VAL A 320 -11.10 -15.39 10.94
C VAL A 320 -12.19 -16.45 11.11
N GLU A 321 -13.12 -16.26 12.05
CA GLU A 321 -14.24 -17.17 12.31
C GLU A 321 -15.13 -17.33 11.07
N GLU A 322 -15.46 -16.23 10.42
CA GLU A 322 -16.28 -16.15 9.20
C GLU A 322 -15.50 -16.48 7.92
N ARG A 323 -14.22 -16.88 8.06
CA ARG A 323 -13.35 -17.29 6.97
C ARG A 323 -13.25 -16.26 5.86
N TYR A 324 -13.02 -15.00 6.20
CA TYR A 324 -12.62 -13.96 5.22
C TYR A 324 -11.27 -14.31 4.62
N ARG A 325 -11.05 -13.82 3.40
CA ARG A 325 -9.77 -13.93 2.72
C ARG A 325 -8.90 -12.74 3.11
N PHE A 326 -7.63 -12.99 3.38
CA PHE A 326 -6.70 -11.98 3.89
C PHE A 326 -5.70 -11.53 2.83
N PHE A 327 -5.14 -10.32 2.99
CA PHE A 327 -4.11 -9.65 2.22
C PHE A 327 -4.53 -9.17 0.84
N SER A 328 -3.52 -9.01 -0.07
CA SER A 328 -3.62 -8.28 -1.34
C SER A 328 -4.77 -8.72 -2.23
N TYR A 329 -5.00 -10.03 -2.35
CA TYR A 329 -6.08 -10.62 -3.12
C TYR A 329 -7.26 -11.09 -2.25
N GLY A 330 -7.24 -10.68 -1.00
CA GLY A 330 -8.28 -11.01 -0.03
C GLY A 330 -9.53 -10.15 -0.16
N ASP A 331 -10.33 -10.22 0.87
CA ASP A 331 -11.53 -9.40 1.07
C ASP A 331 -11.13 -8.03 1.67
N CYS A 332 -12.10 -7.15 1.81
CA CYS A 332 -11.86 -5.81 2.35
C CYS A 332 -12.68 -5.51 3.59
N MET A 333 -12.33 -4.42 4.24
CA MET A 333 -13.11 -3.79 5.30
C MET A 333 -13.33 -2.31 4.97
N LEU A 334 -14.49 -1.79 5.33
CA LEU A 334 -14.84 -0.39 5.31
C LEU A 334 -15.02 0.09 6.73
N ILE A 335 -14.21 1.04 7.17
CA ILE A 335 -14.27 1.65 8.50
C ILE A 335 -14.93 3.03 8.36
N VAL A 336 -16.12 3.23 8.95
CA VAL A 336 -16.94 4.44 8.87
C VAL A 336 -17.24 5.02 10.23
#